data_5fe2b08b13cd296fd5cc88bf7c08cfe4
#
_entry.id   5fe2b08b13cd296fd5cc88bf7c08cfe4
#
_cell.length_a   1.000
_cell.length_b   1.000
_cell.length_c   1.000
_cell.angle_alpha   90.00
_cell.angle_beta   90.00
_cell.angle_gamma   90.00
#
_symmetry.space_group_name_H-M   'P 1'
#
loop_
_entity.id
_entity.type
_entity.pdbx_description
1 polymer ?
#
loop_
_entity_poly.entity_id
_entity_poly.type
_entity_poly.pdbx_seq_one_letter_code
_entity_poly.pdbx_strand_id
1 'polypeptide(L)'
;LHQVYIDTINLMATPDGQTPANWANGIADFDGFDPKKCLEKVEAAYKNTHLELDMAKAVADADLVIESMAENVEDKISFYQKLAPLMPAKTVLVTNSSTLLPSKFAKYTGRPDEYLSLHFANSIWKNNIAEIMAQSKTDPKVFDTVMQFANDIRMIALPVRKEKSGYLLNSMLVPLLFSAMDLYVNGISDPESIDKAWTLGTGAPKGPFHIPVSYTHLTLPTNSRV
;
A
#
# COMPACT_ATOMS: atom_id res chain seq x y z
N LEU A 1 -4.44 -8.85 -10.51
CA LEU A 1 -5.46 -8.75 -9.45
C LEU A 1 -6.76 -9.48 -9.81
N HIS A 2 -7.34 -9.29 -11.00
CA HIS A 2 -8.59 -9.95 -11.42
C HIS A 2 -8.55 -11.47 -11.17
N GLN A 3 -7.57 -12.18 -11.72
CA GLN A 3 -7.42 -13.63 -11.50
C GLN A 3 -7.17 -13.99 -10.04
N VAL A 4 -6.38 -13.18 -9.32
CA VAL A 4 -6.10 -13.41 -7.90
C VAL A 4 -7.38 -13.39 -7.05
N TYR A 5 -8.29 -12.45 -7.32
CA TYR A 5 -9.57 -12.42 -6.62
C TYR A 5 -10.45 -13.61 -6.98
N ILE A 6 -10.51 -14.01 -8.26
CA ILE A 6 -11.26 -15.21 -8.70
C ILE A 6 -10.73 -16.45 -7.98
N ASP A 7 -9.43 -16.66 -7.97
CA ASP A 7 -8.80 -17.81 -7.33
C ASP A 7 -9.04 -17.82 -5.81
N THR A 8 -8.95 -16.65 -5.17
CA THR A 8 -9.21 -16.50 -3.74
C THR A 8 -10.68 -16.82 -3.40
N ILE A 9 -11.64 -16.31 -4.18
CA ILE A 9 -13.07 -16.59 -3.97
C ILE A 9 -13.37 -18.07 -4.18
N ASN A 10 -12.81 -18.70 -5.20
CA ASN A 10 -12.98 -20.13 -5.44
C ASN A 10 -12.38 -20.95 -4.31
N LEU A 11 -11.22 -20.57 -3.76
CA LEU A 11 -10.63 -21.22 -2.59
C LEU A 11 -11.53 -21.07 -1.36
N MET A 12 -12.04 -19.85 -1.10
CA MET A 12 -12.99 -19.61 0.01
C MET A 12 -14.29 -20.39 -0.12
N ALA A 13 -14.69 -20.78 -1.34
CA ALA A 13 -15.88 -21.60 -1.58
C ALA A 13 -15.69 -23.08 -1.23
N THR A 14 -14.45 -23.52 -0.97
CA THR A 14 -14.19 -24.91 -0.50
C THR A 14 -14.54 -25.05 1.00
N PRO A 15 -14.81 -26.28 1.49
CA PRO A 15 -15.21 -26.50 2.88
C PRO A 15 -14.28 -25.90 3.94
N ASP A 16 -12.97 -25.93 3.69
CA ASP A 16 -11.94 -25.42 4.62
C ASP A 16 -11.30 -24.10 4.15
N GLY A 17 -11.90 -23.44 3.14
CA GLY A 17 -11.30 -22.31 2.47
C GLY A 17 -11.49 -20.97 3.18
N GLN A 18 -12.49 -20.84 4.05
CA GLN A 18 -12.81 -19.59 4.74
C GLN A 18 -11.89 -19.37 5.95
N THR A 19 -10.69 -18.94 5.69
CA THR A 19 -9.71 -18.59 6.73
C THR A 19 -9.26 -17.15 6.57
N PRO A 20 -8.79 -16.48 7.64
CA PRO A 20 -8.22 -15.12 7.51
C PRO A 20 -7.10 -15.01 6.47
N ALA A 21 -6.34 -16.08 6.28
CA ALA A 21 -5.25 -16.13 5.30
C ALA A 21 -5.74 -16.13 3.84
N ASN A 22 -6.98 -16.56 3.60
CA ASN A 22 -7.58 -16.68 2.26
C ASN A 22 -8.63 -15.60 1.99
N TRP A 23 -8.80 -14.63 2.92
CA TRP A 23 -9.88 -13.66 2.82
C TRP A 23 -9.67 -12.65 1.67
N ALA A 24 -10.70 -12.45 0.85
CA ALA A 24 -10.71 -11.49 -0.25
C ALA A 24 -11.26 -10.13 0.21
N ASN A 25 -10.46 -9.36 0.95
CA ASN A 25 -10.86 -8.05 1.48
C ASN A 25 -11.41 -7.12 0.39
N GLY A 26 -12.49 -6.41 0.71
CA GLY A 26 -13.15 -5.48 -0.18
C GLY A 26 -14.14 -6.11 -1.17
N ILE A 27 -14.08 -7.43 -1.37
CA ILE A 27 -15.00 -8.17 -2.27
C ILE A 27 -15.93 -9.07 -1.47
N ALA A 28 -15.41 -9.76 -0.45
CA ALA A 28 -16.16 -10.70 0.36
C ALA A 28 -16.23 -10.24 1.83
N ASP A 29 -17.37 -10.45 2.44
CA ASP A 29 -17.60 -10.24 3.88
C ASP A 29 -17.91 -11.60 4.54
N PHE A 30 -17.38 -11.86 5.75
CA PHE A 30 -17.53 -13.15 6.43
C PHE A 30 -18.98 -13.52 6.66
N ASP A 31 -19.77 -12.60 7.20
CA ASP A 31 -21.17 -12.83 7.58
C ASP A 31 -22.13 -12.96 6.39
N GLY A 32 -21.66 -12.87 5.20
CA GLY A 32 -22.49 -12.92 4.00
C GLY A 32 -21.76 -13.44 2.78
N PHE A 33 -20.74 -14.30 2.97
CA PHE A 33 -19.98 -14.84 1.87
C PHE A 33 -20.87 -15.66 0.90
N ASP A 34 -21.03 -15.11 -0.29
CA ASP A 34 -21.70 -15.72 -1.43
C ASP A 34 -20.70 -15.69 -2.61
N PRO A 35 -20.12 -16.85 -2.97
CA PRO A 35 -19.12 -16.91 -4.03
C PRO A 35 -19.59 -16.32 -5.35
N LYS A 36 -20.86 -16.54 -5.71
CA LYS A 36 -21.43 -16.04 -6.96
C LYS A 36 -21.49 -14.51 -6.97
N LYS A 37 -22.01 -13.91 -5.90
CA LYS A 37 -22.06 -12.45 -5.76
C LYS A 37 -20.67 -11.83 -5.71
N CYS A 38 -19.72 -12.50 -5.05
CA CYS A 38 -18.33 -12.03 -5.02
C CYS A 38 -17.70 -12.05 -6.42
N LEU A 39 -17.90 -13.12 -7.20
CA LEU A 39 -17.43 -13.19 -8.59
C LEU A 39 -18.09 -12.13 -9.47
N GLU A 40 -19.39 -11.88 -9.32
CA GLU A 40 -20.10 -10.81 -10.03
C GLU A 40 -19.50 -9.42 -9.71
N LYS A 41 -19.13 -9.14 -8.44
CA LYS A 41 -18.44 -7.91 -8.05
C LYS A 41 -17.05 -7.79 -8.70
N VAL A 42 -16.28 -8.87 -8.74
CA VAL A 42 -14.95 -8.90 -9.38
C VAL A 42 -15.07 -8.59 -10.88
N GLU A 43 -16.03 -9.23 -11.56
CA GLU A 43 -16.26 -8.98 -12.99
C GLU A 43 -16.73 -7.54 -13.26
N ALA A 44 -17.62 -7.00 -12.41
CA ALA A 44 -18.06 -5.62 -12.53
C ALA A 44 -16.91 -4.64 -12.32
N ALA A 45 -16.06 -4.86 -11.31
CA ALA A 45 -14.88 -4.03 -11.06
C ALA A 45 -13.89 -4.09 -12.25
N TYR A 46 -13.66 -5.28 -12.80
CA TYR A 46 -12.78 -5.45 -13.96
C TYR A 46 -13.32 -4.72 -15.21
N LYS A 47 -14.62 -4.84 -15.49
CA LYS A 47 -15.25 -4.14 -16.63
C LYS A 47 -15.25 -2.62 -16.50
N ASN A 48 -15.29 -2.11 -15.27
CA ASN A 48 -15.22 -0.67 -14.99
C ASN A 48 -13.79 -0.12 -14.94
N THR A 49 -12.77 -0.99 -15.09
CA THR A 49 -11.38 -0.55 -15.18
C THR A 49 -11.03 -0.24 -16.62
N HIS A 50 -10.66 1.00 -16.90
CA HIS A 50 -10.27 1.46 -18.23
C HIS A 50 -8.78 1.77 -18.27
N LEU A 51 -8.08 1.25 -19.27
CA LEU A 51 -6.69 1.60 -19.54
C LEU A 51 -6.66 2.80 -20.47
N GLU A 52 -6.09 3.90 -20.01
CA GLU A 52 -5.93 5.14 -20.78
C GLU A 52 -4.45 5.56 -20.77
N LEU A 53 -3.87 5.74 -21.94
CA LEU A 53 -2.48 6.15 -22.12
C LEU A 53 -2.32 7.68 -22.23
N ASP A 54 -3.39 8.37 -22.58
CA ASP A 54 -3.42 9.83 -22.61
C ASP A 54 -3.71 10.35 -21.21
N MET A 55 -2.71 10.97 -20.60
CA MET A 55 -2.80 11.48 -19.23
C MET A 55 -3.94 12.52 -19.08
N ALA A 56 -4.15 13.39 -20.06
CA ALA A 56 -5.20 14.39 -20.00
C ALA A 56 -6.59 13.75 -19.98
N LYS A 57 -6.79 12.69 -20.79
CA LYS A 57 -8.05 11.95 -20.79
C LYS A 57 -8.24 11.14 -19.50
N ALA A 58 -7.15 10.52 -19.01
CA ALA A 58 -7.19 9.71 -17.80
C ALA A 58 -7.66 10.50 -16.57
N VAL A 59 -7.33 11.78 -16.50
CA VAL A 59 -7.65 12.62 -15.33
C VAL A 59 -8.77 13.65 -15.56
N ALA A 60 -9.36 13.68 -16.76
CA ALA A 60 -10.31 14.73 -17.18
C ALA A 60 -11.50 14.92 -16.24
N ASP A 61 -11.94 13.90 -15.55
CA ASP A 61 -13.05 13.94 -14.58
C ASP A 61 -12.73 13.24 -13.26
N ALA A 62 -11.44 13.07 -12.95
CA ALA A 62 -11.02 12.37 -11.74
C ALA A 62 -11.32 13.18 -10.48
N ASP A 63 -11.93 12.54 -9.48
CA ASP A 63 -12.08 13.08 -8.12
C ASP A 63 -10.83 12.82 -7.28
N LEU A 64 -10.17 11.68 -7.53
CA LEU A 64 -8.93 11.26 -6.86
C LEU A 64 -7.95 10.70 -7.87
N VAL A 65 -6.70 11.13 -7.80
CA VAL A 65 -5.58 10.55 -8.55
C VAL A 65 -4.60 9.92 -7.58
N ILE A 66 -4.33 8.63 -7.74
CA ILE A 66 -3.35 7.87 -6.95
C ILE A 66 -2.09 7.66 -7.78
N GLU A 67 -1.02 8.39 -7.47
CA GLU A 67 0.27 8.23 -8.12
C GLU A 67 1.00 7.01 -7.55
N SER A 68 1.39 6.07 -8.41
CA SER A 68 2.08 4.82 -8.06
C SER A 68 3.30 4.57 -8.95
N MET A 69 4.06 5.61 -9.24
CA MET A 69 5.30 5.52 -10.02
C MET A 69 6.45 4.93 -9.22
N ALA A 70 7.53 4.57 -9.92
CA ALA A 70 8.77 4.14 -9.30
C ALA A 70 9.33 5.19 -8.32
N GLU A 71 10.08 4.73 -7.31
CA GLU A 71 10.68 5.57 -6.26
C GLU A 71 11.89 6.35 -6.79
N ASN A 72 11.67 7.16 -7.83
CA ASN A 72 12.66 8.07 -8.42
C ASN A 72 12.17 9.51 -8.27
N VAL A 73 13.01 10.37 -7.70
CA VAL A 73 12.64 11.75 -7.35
C VAL A 73 12.42 12.60 -8.60
N GLU A 74 13.34 12.51 -9.55
CA GLU A 74 13.34 13.30 -10.78
C GLU A 74 12.15 12.93 -11.67
N ASP A 75 11.87 11.65 -11.79
CA ASP A 75 10.73 11.14 -12.56
C ASP A 75 9.40 11.59 -11.94
N LYS A 76 9.26 11.51 -10.61
CA LYS A 76 8.08 11.99 -9.90
C LYS A 76 7.88 13.49 -10.06
N ILE A 77 8.94 14.30 -9.96
CA ILE A 77 8.86 15.76 -10.17
C ILE A 77 8.39 16.05 -11.59
N SER A 78 9.03 15.44 -12.59
CA SER A 78 8.65 15.62 -14.00
C SER A 78 7.20 15.21 -14.25
N PHE A 79 6.76 14.11 -13.66
CA PHE A 79 5.38 13.63 -13.75
C PHE A 79 4.40 14.62 -13.13
N TYR A 80 4.63 15.09 -11.90
CA TYR A 80 3.74 16.05 -11.24
C TYR A 80 3.62 17.36 -12.00
N GLN A 81 4.72 17.89 -12.55
CA GLN A 81 4.70 19.10 -13.36
C GLN A 81 3.87 18.94 -14.65
N LYS A 82 3.87 17.77 -15.26
CA LYS A 82 3.04 17.45 -16.43
C LYS A 82 1.59 17.23 -16.05
N LEU A 83 1.33 16.59 -14.93
CA LEU A 83 0.01 16.24 -14.45
C LEU A 83 -0.76 17.47 -13.93
N ALA A 84 -0.08 18.36 -13.21
CA ALA A 84 -0.69 19.50 -12.52
C ALA A 84 -1.68 20.33 -13.37
N PRO A 85 -1.33 20.74 -14.60
CA PRO A 85 -2.25 21.53 -15.44
C PRO A 85 -3.42 20.76 -16.04
N LEU A 86 -3.41 19.43 -15.96
CA LEU A 86 -4.40 18.56 -16.60
C LEU A 86 -5.54 18.17 -15.65
N MET A 87 -5.30 18.22 -14.34
CA MET A 87 -6.28 17.80 -13.34
C MET A 87 -7.36 18.87 -13.12
N PRO A 88 -8.64 18.48 -13.02
CA PRO A 88 -9.72 19.35 -12.56
C PRO A 88 -9.42 19.97 -11.19
N ALA A 89 -10.02 21.14 -10.90
CA ALA A 89 -9.86 21.81 -9.61
C ALA A 89 -10.34 20.96 -8.42
N LYS A 90 -11.32 20.08 -8.63
CA LYS A 90 -11.88 19.18 -7.59
C LYS A 90 -10.97 18.01 -7.21
N THR A 91 -9.95 17.72 -8.03
CA THR A 91 -9.19 16.46 -7.91
C THR A 91 -8.23 16.48 -6.73
N VAL A 92 -8.37 15.55 -5.82
CA VAL A 92 -7.36 15.27 -4.78
C VAL A 92 -6.25 14.41 -5.39
N LEU A 93 -5.01 14.76 -5.10
CA LEU A 93 -3.83 14.00 -5.55
C LEU A 93 -3.17 13.30 -4.37
N VAL A 94 -2.95 12.01 -4.48
CA VAL A 94 -2.23 11.24 -3.46
C VAL A 94 -1.06 10.46 -4.07
N THR A 95 -0.01 10.25 -3.28
CA THR A 95 1.10 9.37 -3.66
C THR A 95 1.08 8.08 -2.86
N ASN A 96 1.31 6.95 -3.55
CA ASN A 96 1.51 5.64 -2.93
C ASN A 96 2.99 5.34 -2.64
N SER A 97 3.85 6.36 -2.63
CA SER A 97 5.28 6.21 -2.32
C SER A 97 5.48 5.57 -0.95
N SER A 98 6.39 4.60 -0.87
CA SER A 98 6.70 3.88 0.38
C SER A 98 7.73 4.60 1.26
N THR A 99 8.58 5.44 0.67
CA THR A 99 9.74 6.02 1.37
C THR A 99 9.90 7.52 1.19
N LEU A 100 9.42 8.07 0.06
CA LEU A 100 9.56 9.48 -0.25
C LEU A 100 8.44 10.31 0.39
N LEU A 101 8.84 11.36 1.12
CA LEU A 101 7.90 12.21 1.85
C LEU A 101 7.10 13.11 0.89
N PRO A 102 5.79 13.31 1.11
CA PRO A 102 4.96 14.17 0.27
C PRO A 102 5.41 15.64 0.28
N SER A 103 5.95 16.15 1.38
CA SER A 103 6.50 17.53 1.43
C SER A 103 7.57 17.80 0.37
N LYS A 104 8.31 16.79 -0.04
CA LYS A 104 9.34 16.88 -1.07
C LYS A 104 8.76 17.27 -2.44
N PHE A 105 7.53 16.85 -2.71
CA PHE A 105 6.89 16.98 -4.02
C PHE A 105 5.77 18.03 -4.05
N ALA A 106 5.21 18.41 -2.91
CA ALA A 106 4.03 19.26 -2.80
C ALA A 106 4.07 20.52 -3.70
N LYS A 107 5.22 21.18 -3.81
CA LYS A 107 5.38 22.39 -4.64
C LYS A 107 5.31 22.14 -6.16
N TYR A 108 5.46 20.89 -6.60
CA TYR A 108 5.43 20.53 -8.01
C TYR A 108 4.05 20.03 -8.47
N THR A 109 3.14 19.80 -7.54
CA THR A 109 1.79 19.27 -7.83
C THR A 109 0.80 20.33 -8.30
N GLY A 110 1.14 21.64 -8.15
CA GLY A 110 0.23 22.73 -8.42
C GLY A 110 -0.93 22.89 -7.40
N ARG A 111 -1.06 21.92 -6.46
CA ARG A 111 -2.13 21.86 -5.45
C ARG A 111 -1.61 21.29 -4.12
N PRO A 112 -0.70 21.98 -3.44
CA PRO A 112 -0.06 21.47 -2.23
C PRO A 112 -1.04 21.24 -1.07
N ASP A 113 -2.15 21.93 -1.04
CA ASP A 113 -3.23 21.79 -0.08
C ASP A 113 -4.12 20.55 -0.33
N GLU A 114 -4.20 20.10 -1.58
CA GLU A 114 -4.92 18.89 -1.99
C GLU A 114 -3.99 17.68 -2.25
N TYR A 115 -2.78 17.71 -1.69
CA TYR A 115 -1.77 16.68 -1.90
C TYR A 115 -1.28 16.07 -0.58
N LEU A 116 -1.29 14.74 -0.51
CA LEU A 116 -0.83 13.95 0.64
C LEU A 116 -0.42 12.54 0.21
N SER A 117 -0.03 11.69 1.17
CA SER A 117 0.23 10.29 0.91
C SER A 117 -0.95 9.41 1.26
N LEU A 118 -1.19 8.40 0.42
CA LEU A 118 -2.07 7.26 0.65
C LEU A 118 -1.27 6.00 0.30
N HIS A 119 -0.61 5.42 1.28
CA HIS A 119 0.30 4.29 1.12
C HIS A 119 -0.39 2.98 1.48
N PHE A 120 -0.40 2.05 0.55
CA PHE A 120 -0.97 0.72 0.73
C PHE A 120 0.12 -0.30 1.08
N ALA A 121 -0.20 -1.22 1.99
CA ALA A 121 0.65 -2.37 2.22
C ALA A 121 0.68 -3.31 1.01
N ASN A 122 1.75 -4.10 0.91
CA ASN A 122 1.82 -5.14 -0.12
C ASN A 122 0.72 -6.19 0.07
N SER A 123 0.23 -6.72 -1.05
CA SER A 123 -0.86 -7.70 -1.06
C SER A 123 -2.14 -7.15 -0.42
N ILE A 124 -2.60 -6.00 -0.89
CA ILE A 124 -3.73 -5.24 -0.34
C ILE A 124 -5.02 -6.07 -0.16
N TRP A 125 -5.20 -7.11 -0.96
CA TRP A 125 -6.31 -8.05 -0.83
C TRP A 125 -6.24 -8.96 0.42
N LYS A 126 -5.10 -8.98 1.11
CA LYS A 126 -4.88 -9.68 2.39
C LYS A 126 -4.54 -8.71 3.52
N ASN A 127 -3.64 -7.78 3.25
CA ASN A 127 -3.13 -6.80 4.20
C ASN A 127 -3.81 -5.45 3.93
N ASN A 128 -5.10 -5.35 4.21
CA ASN A 128 -5.94 -4.22 3.85
C ASN A 128 -5.72 -2.96 4.71
N ILE A 129 -4.47 -2.57 4.92
CA ILE A 129 -4.12 -1.30 5.58
C ILE A 129 -3.77 -0.23 4.57
N ALA A 130 -4.15 0.99 4.86
CA ALA A 130 -3.77 2.20 4.14
C ALA A 130 -3.26 3.24 5.14
N GLU A 131 -2.02 3.66 4.98
CA GLU A 131 -1.37 4.66 5.83
C GLU A 131 -1.50 6.04 5.16
N ILE A 132 -2.21 6.95 5.81
CA ILE A 132 -2.47 8.29 5.30
C ILE A 132 -1.59 9.31 6.02
N MET A 133 -0.79 10.05 5.28
CA MET A 133 0.17 11.00 5.84
C MET A 133 0.08 12.36 5.14
N ALA A 134 -0.37 13.36 5.88
CA ALA A 134 -0.39 14.74 5.44
C ALA A 134 1.01 15.36 5.46
N GLN A 135 1.22 16.40 4.66
CA GLN A 135 2.35 17.31 4.75
C GLN A 135 1.86 18.69 5.28
N SER A 136 2.77 19.59 5.56
CA SER A 136 2.48 20.85 6.28
C SER A 136 1.45 21.77 5.63
N LYS A 137 1.17 21.61 4.33
CA LYS A 137 0.20 22.43 3.58
C LYS A 137 -1.10 21.69 3.26
N THR A 138 -1.19 20.39 3.54
CA THR A 138 -2.40 19.62 3.28
C THR A 138 -3.57 20.18 4.07
N ASP A 139 -4.70 20.46 3.41
CA ASP A 139 -5.93 20.86 4.08
C ASP A 139 -6.43 19.70 4.96
N PRO A 140 -6.74 19.94 6.24
CA PRO A 140 -7.31 18.93 7.13
C PRO A 140 -8.56 18.23 6.56
N LYS A 141 -9.41 18.94 5.81
CA LYS A 141 -10.59 18.36 5.17
C LYS A 141 -10.23 17.35 4.09
N VAL A 142 -9.17 17.64 3.33
CA VAL A 142 -8.65 16.70 2.31
C VAL A 142 -8.08 15.47 2.96
N PHE A 143 -7.37 15.63 4.09
CA PHE A 143 -6.92 14.48 4.89
C PHE A 143 -8.09 13.60 5.33
N ASP A 144 -9.14 14.20 5.92
CA ASP A 144 -10.34 13.47 6.37
C ASP A 144 -11.07 12.80 5.19
N THR A 145 -11.13 13.46 4.04
CA THR A 145 -11.70 12.88 2.81
C THR A 145 -10.94 11.63 2.36
N VAL A 146 -9.61 11.65 2.37
CA VAL A 146 -8.80 10.50 1.99
C VAL A 146 -8.89 9.38 3.03
N MET A 147 -8.97 9.72 4.33
CA MET A 147 -9.25 8.74 5.39
C MET A 147 -10.59 8.03 5.15
N GLN A 148 -11.64 8.80 4.83
CA GLN A 148 -12.96 8.25 4.53
C GLN A 148 -12.94 7.38 3.27
N PHE A 149 -12.31 7.86 2.19
CA PHE A 149 -12.12 7.07 0.96
C PHE A 149 -11.47 5.72 1.24
N ALA A 150 -10.38 5.69 2.03
CA ALA A 150 -9.71 4.44 2.37
C ALA A 150 -10.64 3.46 3.11
N ASN A 151 -11.47 3.96 4.04
CA ASN A 151 -12.46 3.14 4.73
C ASN A 151 -13.57 2.66 3.77
N ASP A 152 -14.04 3.50 2.86
CA ASP A 152 -15.10 3.17 1.90
C ASP A 152 -14.67 2.04 0.94
N ILE A 153 -13.40 2.01 0.56
CA ILE A 153 -12.81 0.91 -0.21
C ILE A 153 -12.38 -0.29 0.65
N ARG A 154 -12.86 -0.36 1.90
CA ARG A 154 -12.60 -1.46 2.85
C ARG A 154 -11.14 -1.62 3.29
N MET A 155 -10.35 -0.56 3.22
CA MET A 155 -9.05 -0.50 3.87
C MET A 155 -9.20 -0.08 5.33
N ILE A 156 -8.29 -0.52 6.18
CA ILE A 156 -8.12 0.00 7.54
C ILE A 156 -7.26 1.26 7.41
N ALA A 157 -7.87 2.42 7.51
CA ALA A 157 -7.20 3.70 7.38
C ALA A 157 -6.39 4.02 8.65
N LEU A 158 -5.07 4.19 8.50
CA LEU A 158 -4.14 4.46 9.60
C LEU A 158 -3.58 5.88 9.47
N PRO A 159 -3.91 6.80 10.39
CA PRO A 159 -3.40 8.17 10.33
C PRO A 159 -1.94 8.24 10.77
N VAL A 160 -1.07 8.75 9.91
CA VAL A 160 0.33 9.08 10.23
C VAL A 160 0.40 10.58 10.53
N ARG A 161 0.50 10.95 11.81
CA ARG A 161 0.30 12.32 12.29
C ARG A 161 1.47 13.29 12.03
N LYS A 162 2.63 12.78 11.64
CA LYS A 162 3.81 13.55 11.22
C LYS A 162 4.48 12.83 10.07
N GLU A 163 5.05 13.58 9.15
CA GLU A 163 5.81 13.00 8.07
C GLU A 163 6.95 12.11 8.60
N LYS A 164 6.93 10.86 8.14
CA LYS A 164 7.92 9.84 8.49
C LYS A 164 8.15 8.96 7.27
N SER A 165 9.39 8.93 6.79
CA SER A 165 9.81 7.95 5.79
C SER A 165 9.61 6.53 6.33
N GLY A 166 8.98 5.67 5.54
CA GLY A 166 8.61 4.32 5.96
C GLY A 166 7.32 4.23 6.78
N TYR A 167 6.62 5.36 6.99
CA TYR A 167 5.32 5.40 7.67
C TYR A 167 5.35 4.68 9.03
N LEU A 168 4.29 3.97 9.42
CA LEU A 168 4.26 3.17 10.64
C LEU A 168 4.87 1.78 10.38
N LEU A 169 4.36 1.08 9.35
CA LEU A 169 4.72 -0.31 9.09
C LEU A 169 6.22 -0.48 8.83
N ASN A 170 6.77 0.21 7.84
CA ASN A 170 8.18 0.05 7.50
C ASN A 170 9.11 0.64 8.56
N SER A 171 8.65 1.63 9.34
CA SER A 171 9.44 2.17 10.48
C SER A 171 9.63 1.17 11.62
N MET A 172 8.77 0.16 11.73
CA MET A 172 8.92 -0.96 12.67
C MET A 172 9.60 -2.17 12.02
N LEU A 173 9.16 -2.51 10.81
CA LEU A 173 9.61 -3.71 10.11
C LEU A 173 11.10 -3.64 9.75
N VAL A 174 11.54 -2.55 9.15
CA VAL A 174 12.93 -2.43 8.69
C VAL A 174 13.93 -2.56 9.86
N PRO A 175 13.79 -1.86 10.99
CA PRO A 175 14.64 -2.10 12.16
C PRO A 175 14.61 -3.53 12.70
N LEU A 176 13.43 -4.18 12.70
CA LEU A 176 13.33 -5.59 13.10
C LEU A 176 14.19 -6.49 12.21
N LEU A 177 14.10 -6.31 10.88
CA LEU A 177 14.88 -7.10 9.94
C LEU A 177 16.40 -6.86 10.12
N PHE A 178 16.81 -5.60 10.31
CA PHE A 178 18.21 -5.28 10.58
C PHE A 178 18.69 -5.86 11.90
N SER A 179 17.90 -5.80 12.97
CA SER A 179 18.27 -6.39 14.25
C SER A 179 18.45 -7.91 14.16
N ALA A 180 17.59 -8.60 13.41
CA ALA A 180 17.75 -10.03 13.18
C ALA A 180 18.98 -10.35 12.33
N MET A 181 19.25 -9.55 11.30
CA MET A 181 20.44 -9.68 10.46
C MET A 181 21.72 -9.45 11.27
N ASP A 182 21.73 -8.47 12.16
CA ASP A 182 22.85 -8.19 13.05
C ASP A 182 23.21 -9.37 13.95
N LEU A 183 22.20 -10.03 14.54
CA LEU A 183 22.40 -11.25 15.33
C LEU A 183 23.05 -12.37 14.51
N TYR A 184 22.62 -12.54 13.27
CA TYR A 184 23.18 -13.55 12.37
C TYR A 184 24.61 -13.24 11.94
N VAL A 185 24.85 -12.03 11.46
CA VAL A 185 26.18 -11.61 10.93
C VAL A 185 27.24 -11.63 12.02
N ASN A 186 26.89 -11.28 13.25
CA ASN A 186 27.80 -11.35 14.40
C ASN A 186 27.94 -12.76 15.01
N GLY A 187 27.35 -13.78 14.39
CA GLY A 187 27.49 -15.17 14.84
C GLY A 187 26.82 -15.46 16.19
N ILE A 188 25.86 -14.64 16.61
CA ILE A 188 25.15 -14.82 17.87
C ILE A 188 24.23 -16.04 17.78
N SER A 189 23.54 -16.22 16.63
CA SER A 189 22.70 -17.40 16.38
C SER A 189 22.47 -17.60 14.88
N ASP A 190 21.87 -18.73 14.53
CA ASP A 190 21.44 -19.06 13.17
C ASP A 190 20.05 -18.47 12.85
N PRO A 191 19.69 -18.29 11.56
CA PRO A 191 18.40 -17.72 11.16
C PRO A 191 17.19 -18.48 11.68
N GLU A 192 17.25 -19.80 11.76
CA GLU A 192 16.14 -20.64 12.24
C GLU A 192 15.87 -20.40 13.72
N SER A 193 16.91 -20.34 14.54
CA SER A 193 16.81 -20.06 15.97
C SER A 193 16.31 -18.63 16.25
N ILE A 194 16.77 -17.64 15.46
CA ILE A 194 16.29 -16.24 15.56
C ILE A 194 14.80 -16.16 15.21
N ASP A 195 14.38 -16.82 14.14
CA ASP A 195 12.96 -16.86 13.76
C ASP A 195 12.09 -17.56 14.80
N LYS A 196 12.57 -18.69 15.37
CA LYS A 196 11.87 -19.38 16.47
C LYS A 196 11.77 -18.51 17.72
N ALA A 197 12.84 -17.81 18.10
CA ALA A 197 12.81 -16.91 19.24
C ALA A 197 11.74 -15.82 19.07
N TRP A 198 11.65 -15.23 17.88
CA TRP A 198 10.64 -14.22 17.56
C TRP A 198 9.22 -14.81 17.53
N THR A 199 8.99 -15.86 16.76
CA THR A 199 7.65 -16.44 16.57
C THR A 199 7.08 -17.03 17.86
N LEU A 200 7.86 -17.82 18.60
CA LEU A 200 7.40 -18.43 19.83
C LEU A 200 7.33 -17.44 21.00
N GLY A 201 8.28 -16.49 21.05
CA GLY A 201 8.32 -15.49 22.13
C GLY A 201 7.25 -14.41 22.02
N THR A 202 6.79 -14.10 20.81
CA THR A 202 5.81 -13.01 20.58
C THR A 202 4.45 -13.49 20.06
N GLY A 203 4.34 -14.72 19.61
CA GLY A 203 3.16 -15.24 18.92
C GLY A 203 3.04 -14.75 17.47
N ALA A 204 4.08 -14.10 16.92
CA ALA A 204 4.07 -13.64 15.54
C ALA A 204 4.01 -14.81 14.55
N PRO A 205 3.23 -14.70 13.45
CA PRO A 205 3.05 -15.81 12.50
C PRO A 205 4.30 -16.11 11.66
N LYS A 206 5.24 -15.16 11.57
CA LYS A 206 6.49 -15.30 10.81
C LYS A 206 7.64 -14.65 11.56
N GLY A 207 8.80 -15.26 11.46
CA GLY A 207 10.06 -14.70 11.94
C GLY A 207 10.68 -13.72 10.95
N PRO A 208 11.62 -12.89 11.41
CA PRO A 208 12.25 -11.84 10.60
C PRO A 208 12.92 -12.34 9.32
N PHE A 209 13.46 -13.56 9.28
CA PHE A 209 14.04 -14.14 8.06
C PHE A 209 12.99 -14.73 7.09
N HIS A 210 11.80 -15.10 7.59
CA HIS A 210 10.68 -15.54 6.75
C HIS A 210 9.84 -14.39 6.17
N ILE A 211 9.91 -13.19 6.74
CA ILE A 211 9.19 -12.02 6.23
C ILE A 211 9.72 -11.58 4.85
N PRO A 212 11.06 -11.41 4.62
CA PRO A 212 11.60 -10.98 3.33
C PRO A 212 11.27 -11.91 2.15
N VAL A 213 11.14 -13.21 2.38
CA VAL A 213 10.73 -14.17 1.33
C VAL A 213 9.35 -13.84 0.76
N SER A 214 8.48 -13.21 1.55
CA SER A 214 7.18 -12.70 1.11
C SER A 214 7.28 -11.34 0.40
N TYR A 215 8.42 -10.65 0.48
CA TYR A 215 8.71 -9.33 -0.06
C TYR A 215 9.80 -9.33 -1.13
N THR A 216 10.05 -10.45 -1.79
CA THR A 216 11.13 -10.64 -2.78
C THR A 216 11.10 -9.68 -3.98
N HIS A 217 10.16 -8.76 -4.04
CA HIS A 217 10.16 -7.65 -5.00
C HIS A 217 10.57 -6.29 -4.40
N LEU A 218 10.83 -6.21 -3.11
CA LEU A 218 11.53 -5.08 -2.53
C LEU A 218 13.02 -5.28 -2.79
N THR A 219 13.49 -4.78 -3.91
CA THR A 219 14.93 -4.59 -4.12
C THR A 219 15.45 -3.73 -2.97
N LEU A 220 16.14 -4.36 -2.03
CA LEU A 220 17.05 -3.63 -1.15
C LEU A 220 17.97 -2.83 -2.09
N PRO A 221 18.19 -1.53 -1.84
CA PRO A 221 19.13 -0.78 -2.64
C PRO A 221 20.50 -1.45 -2.51
N THR A 222 20.91 -2.19 -3.54
CA THR A 222 22.22 -2.80 -3.67
C THR A 222 23.24 -1.73 -4.07
N ASN A 223 23.34 -0.68 -3.26
CA ASN A 223 24.38 0.34 -3.40
C ASN A 223 25.03 0.60 -2.04
N SER A 224 25.66 -0.43 -1.51
CA SER A 224 26.81 -0.25 -0.64
C SER A 224 28.05 -0.66 -1.45
N ARG A 225 28.60 0.27 -2.20
CA ARG A 225 30.03 0.20 -2.47
C ARG A 225 30.72 0.65 -1.20
N VAL A 226 31.37 -0.30 -0.54
CA VAL A 226 32.50 -0.05 0.34
C VAL A 226 33.67 0.48 -0.49
#